data_e92445208ce92b27784e4b9cdff96b61
#
_entry.id   e92445208ce92b27784e4b9cdff96b61
#
_cell.length_a   1.000
_cell.length_b   1.000
_cell.length_c   1.000
_cell.angle_alpha   90.00
_cell.angle_beta   90.00
_cell.angle_gamma   90.00
#
_symmetry.space_group_name_H-M   'P 1'
#
loop_
_entity.id
_entity.type
_entity.pdbx_description
1 polymer ?
#
loop_
_entity_poly.entity_id
_entity_poly.type
_entity_poly.pdbx_seq_one_letter_code
_entity_poly.pdbx_strand_id
1 'polypeptide(L)'
;SNEFKVFTNIHSAIVDPKSFDEKSFVDIESDICVIPPNSFALARTVEYFRIPRNVLTICLGKSTYARCGIIVNVTPLEPEWEGHVTLEFSNTTNLPAKIYAGEGVAQMLFFESDEECQTSYKDRGGKYQGQTGVTLPKA
;
A
#
# COMPACT_ATOMS: atom_id res chain seq x y z
N SER A 1 -7.42 -5.06 -5.99
CA SER A 1 -7.76 -6.45 -5.63
C SER A 1 -8.85 -6.45 -4.58
N ASN A 2 -9.47 -7.61 -4.35
CA ASN A 2 -10.45 -7.86 -3.28
C ASN A 2 -9.81 -8.43 -1.99
N GLU A 3 -8.49 -8.45 -1.93
CA GLU A 3 -7.72 -8.91 -0.77
C GLU A 3 -7.34 -7.71 0.11
N PHE A 4 -7.72 -7.76 1.38
CA PHE A 4 -7.44 -6.70 2.35
C PHE A 4 -6.94 -7.30 3.66
N LYS A 5 -6.12 -6.52 4.37
CA LYS A 5 -5.76 -6.76 5.77
C LYS A 5 -6.19 -5.55 6.58
N VAL A 6 -7.17 -5.71 7.46
CA VAL A 6 -7.71 -4.62 8.29
C VAL A 6 -7.09 -4.65 9.67
N PHE A 7 -6.53 -3.52 10.09
CA PHE A 7 -5.94 -3.40 11.42
C PHE A 7 -7.04 -3.34 12.50
N THR A 8 -6.95 -4.19 13.51
CA THR A 8 -7.98 -4.37 14.54
C THR A 8 -7.51 -4.07 15.95
N ASN A 9 -6.21 -3.93 16.19
CA ASN A 9 -5.61 -3.59 17.49
C ASN A 9 -6.05 -4.49 18.67
N ILE A 10 -6.23 -5.80 18.44
CA ILE A 10 -6.77 -6.71 19.46
C ILE A 10 -5.67 -7.30 20.36
N HIS A 11 -4.43 -7.37 19.90
CA HIS A 11 -3.40 -8.19 20.51
C HIS A 11 -2.15 -7.45 21.02
N SER A 12 -2.01 -6.16 20.74
CA SER A 12 -0.82 -5.39 21.11
C SER A 12 -1.17 -4.05 21.73
N ALA A 13 -0.42 -3.67 22.75
CA ALA A 13 -0.55 -2.35 23.39
C ALA A 13 0.22 -1.25 22.62
N ILE A 14 1.17 -1.63 21.79
CA ILE A 14 2.06 -0.71 21.04
C ILE A 14 2.27 -1.28 19.64
N VAL A 15 2.22 -0.42 18.63
CA VAL A 15 2.64 -0.76 17.25
C VAL A 15 4.14 -0.52 17.16
N ASP A 16 4.91 -1.59 16.96
CA ASP A 16 6.36 -1.53 16.76
C ASP A 16 6.71 -2.05 15.36
N PRO A 17 7.25 -1.21 14.45
CA PRO A 17 7.61 -1.64 13.11
C PRO A 17 8.77 -2.65 13.06
N LYS A 18 9.57 -2.76 14.15
CA LYS A 18 10.65 -3.74 14.25
C LYS A 18 10.20 -5.07 14.87
N SER A 19 9.05 -5.08 15.53
CA SER A 19 8.47 -6.26 16.19
C SER A 19 6.95 -6.24 15.98
N PHE A 20 6.53 -6.26 14.71
CA PHE A 20 5.13 -6.12 14.35
C PHE A 20 4.37 -7.42 14.61
N ASP A 21 3.22 -7.32 15.30
CA ASP A 21 2.33 -8.46 15.56
C ASP A 21 1.34 -8.62 14.39
N GLU A 22 1.58 -9.65 13.58
CA GLU A 22 0.72 -9.98 12.43
C GLU A 22 -0.73 -10.29 12.82
N LYS A 23 -0.97 -10.73 14.07
CA LYS A 23 -2.31 -10.99 14.59
C LYS A 23 -3.14 -9.72 14.80
N SER A 24 -2.52 -8.54 14.69
CA SER A 24 -3.22 -7.26 14.70
C SER A 24 -4.02 -6.98 13.41
N PHE A 25 -3.88 -7.83 12.39
CA PHE A 25 -4.66 -7.75 11.15
C PHE A 25 -5.68 -8.86 11.04
N VAL A 26 -6.84 -8.52 10.47
CA VAL A 26 -7.85 -9.46 10.00
C VAL A 26 -7.81 -9.49 8.47
N ASP A 27 -7.69 -10.69 7.91
CA ASP A 27 -7.75 -10.91 6.47
C ASP A 27 -9.20 -10.87 6.00
N ILE A 28 -9.45 -10.09 4.96
CA ILE A 28 -10.76 -9.94 4.33
C ILE A 28 -10.61 -10.15 2.83
N GLU A 29 -11.45 -11.01 2.28
CA GLU A 29 -11.63 -11.17 0.84
C GLU A 29 -13.08 -10.79 0.49
N SER A 30 -13.24 -9.61 -0.13
CA SER A 30 -14.56 -9.03 -0.41
C SER A 30 -14.45 -7.91 -1.45
N ASP A 31 -15.55 -7.62 -2.13
CA ASP A 31 -15.66 -6.46 -3.02
C ASP A 31 -15.72 -5.13 -2.27
N ILE A 32 -16.03 -5.17 -0.98
CA ILE A 32 -16.08 -3.98 -0.11
C ILE A 32 -15.25 -4.26 1.15
N CYS A 33 -14.30 -3.36 1.42
CA CYS A 33 -13.58 -3.34 2.69
C CYS A 33 -14.14 -2.22 3.56
N VAL A 34 -14.45 -2.52 4.81
CA VAL A 34 -14.85 -1.52 5.82
C VAL A 34 -13.69 -1.30 6.78
N ILE A 35 -13.15 -0.09 6.77
CA ILE A 35 -12.06 0.31 7.66
C ILE A 35 -12.69 0.92 8.93
N PRO A 36 -12.40 0.40 10.14
CA PRO A 36 -12.92 0.96 11.38
C PRO A 36 -12.53 2.43 11.58
N PRO A 37 -13.25 3.17 12.43
CA PRO A 37 -12.92 4.55 12.76
C PRO A 37 -11.46 4.69 13.23
N ASN A 38 -10.75 5.70 12.74
CA ASN A 38 -9.37 6.00 13.13
C ASN A 38 -8.40 4.82 12.98
N SER A 39 -8.70 3.87 12.10
CA SER A 39 -7.88 2.70 11.81
C SER A 39 -7.37 2.72 10.37
N PHE A 40 -6.73 1.66 9.94
CA PHE A 40 -6.18 1.55 8.59
C PHE A 40 -6.32 0.13 8.04
N ALA A 41 -6.17 0.02 6.74
CA ALA A 41 -6.13 -1.26 6.04
C ALA A 41 -5.00 -1.28 5.02
N LEU A 42 -4.47 -2.45 4.79
CA LEU A 42 -3.57 -2.73 3.69
C LEU A 42 -4.35 -3.42 2.58
N ALA A 43 -4.08 -3.04 1.34
CA ALA A 43 -4.67 -3.64 0.16
C ALA A 43 -3.59 -3.89 -0.90
N ARG A 44 -3.95 -4.56 -1.98
CA ARG A 44 -3.05 -4.87 -3.08
C ARG A 44 -3.62 -4.37 -4.39
N THR A 45 -2.76 -3.82 -5.25
CA THR A 45 -3.15 -3.50 -6.63
C THR A 45 -3.43 -4.78 -7.43
N VAL A 46 -4.37 -4.70 -8.40
CA VAL A 46 -4.52 -5.76 -9.41
C VAL A 46 -3.40 -5.67 -10.44
N GLU A 47 -2.87 -4.48 -10.66
CA GLU A 47 -1.76 -4.22 -11.55
C GLU A 47 -0.46 -4.77 -10.98
N TYR A 48 0.33 -5.40 -11.83
CA TYR A 48 1.71 -5.80 -11.56
C TYR A 48 2.63 -4.80 -12.22
N PHE A 49 3.54 -4.20 -11.45
CA PHE A 49 4.43 -3.15 -11.92
C PHE A 49 5.83 -3.69 -12.18
N ARG A 50 6.46 -3.18 -13.22
CA ARG A 50 7.90 -3.30 -13.50
C ARG A 50 8.43 -1.92 -13.82
N ILE A 51 9.05 -1.30 -12.83
CA ILE A 51 9.54 0.06 -12.98
C ILE A 51 10.88 0.05 -13.73
N PRO A 52 10.98 0.75 -14.88
CA PRO A 52 12.23 0.86 -15.62
C PRO A 52 13.34 1.51 -14.78
N ARG A 53 14.59 1.25 -15.15
CA ARG A 53 15.77 1.76 -14.43
C ARG A 53 15.91 3.30 -14.45
N ASN A 54 15.30 3.96 -15.43
CA ASN A 54 15.26 5.41 -15.57
C ASN A 54 13.96 6.05 -15.09
N VAL A 55 13.10 5.32 -14.37
CA VAL A 55 11.79 5.80 -13.92
C VAL A 55 11.66 5.73 -12.41
N LEU A 56 11.15 6.80 -11.81
CA LEU A 56 10.63 6.85 -10.45
C LEU A 56 9.11 6.97 -10.50
N THR A 57 8.41 6.19 -9.69
CA THR A 57 6.95 6.23 -9.62
C THR A 57 6.48 6.66 -8.24
N ILE A 58 5.54 7.59 -8.20
CA ILE A 58 4.90 8.06 -6.97
C ILE A 58 3.41 7.73 -7.02
N CYS A 59 2.91 7.09 -5.96
CA CYS A 59 1.50 6.82 -5.79
C CYS A 59 0.84 7.93 -4.95
N LEU A 60 -0.26 8.44 -5.45
CA LEU A 60 -1.11 9.42 -4.75
C LEU A 60 -2.52 8.87 -4.58
N GLY A 61 -3.26 9.43 -3.63
CA GLY A 61 -4.66 9.12 -3.42
C GLY A 61 -5.56 9.65 -4.54
N LYS A 62 -6.82 9.25 -4.49
CA LYS A 62 -7.89 9.73 -5.36
C LYS A 62 -8.72 10.78 -4.65
N SER A 63 -9.03 11.90 -5.32
CA SER A 63 -9.71 13.05 -4.73
C SER A 63 -11.05 12.73 -4.06
N THR A 64 -11.81 11.78 -4.60
CA THR A 64 -13.10 11.35 -4.01
C THR A 64 -12.90 10.74 -2.63
N TYR A 65 -11.93 9.82 -2.49
CA TYR A 65 -11.61 9.19 -1.20
C TYR A 65 -10.98 10.20 -0.22
N ALA A 66 -10.06 11.05 -0.71
CA ALA A 66 -9.43 12.08 0.10
C ALA A 66 -10.44 13.03 0.72
N ARG A 67 -11.49 13.43 -0.03
CA ARG A 67 -12.57 14.27 0.47
C ARG A 67 -13.48 13.59 1.49
N CYS A 68 -13.45 12.27 1.57
CA CYS A 68 -14.12 11.48 2.61
C CYS A 68 -13.20 11.18 3.81
N GLY A 69 -12.01 11.77 3.87
CA GLY A 69 -11.05 11.51 4.95
C GLY A 69 -10.34 10.16 4.83
N ILE A 70 -10.37 9.53 3.66
CA ILE A 70 -9.65 8.28 3.38
C ILE A 70 -8.36 8.64 2.62
N ILE A 71 -7.23 8.37 3.26
CA ILE A 71 -5.91 8.69 2.72
C ILE A 71 -5.26 7.41 2.22
N VAL A 72 -4.67 7.47 1.03
CA VAL A 72 -3.79 6.42 0.52
C VAL A 72 -2.35 6.91 0.65
N ASN A 73 -1.52 6.10 1.30
CA ASN A 73 -0.10 6.31 1.37
C ASN A 73 0.63 5.12 0.73
N VAL A 74 1.68 5.42 -0.02
CA VAL A 74 2.61 4.42 -0.58
C VAL A 74 3.96 5.12 -0.71
N THR A 75 5.03 4.48 -0.26
CA THR A 75 6.38 5.01 -0.50
C THR A 75 6.71 4.94 -1.99
N PRO A 76 7.61 5.79 -2.53
CA PRO A 76 7.95 5.79 -3.94
C PRO A 76 8.36 4.40 -4.44
N LEU A 77 7.92 4.04 -5.64
CA LEU A 77 8.40 2.86 -6.35
C LEU A 77 9.68 3.26 -7.07
N GLU A 78 10.78 2.79 -6.53
CA GLU A 78 12.11 3.14 -7.02
C GLU A 78 12.44 2.41 -8.34
N PRO A 79 13.45 2.89 -9.11
CA PRO A 79 13.92 2.22 -10.31
C PRO A 79 14.18 0.72 -10.10
N GLU A 80 13.69 -0.10 -11.03
CA GLU A 80 13.75 -1.57 -11.02
C GLU A 80 12.99 -2.26 -9.86
N TRP A 81 12.15 -1.53 -9.10
CA TRP A 81 11.18 -2.19 -8.25
C TRP A 81 10.15 -2.96 -9.10
N GLU A 82 9.80 -4.15 -8.66
CA GLU A 82 8.84 -5.02 -9.34
C GLU A 82 7.89 -5.66 -8.34
N GLY A 83 6.61 -5.76 -8.68
CA GLY A 83 5.60 -6.43 -7.85
C GLY A 83 4.21 -5.84 -7.96
N HIS A 84 3.28 -6.38 -7.17
CA HIS A 84 2.02 -5.73 -6.84
C HIS A 84 2.24 -4.73 -5.71
N VAL A 85 1.70 -3.53 -5.84
CA VAL A 85 1.84 -2.48 -4.81
C VAL A 85 0.93 -2.81 -3.64
N THR A 86 1.47 -2.76 -2.42
CA THR A 86 0.66 -2.69 -1.20
C THR A 86 0.23 -1.24 -1.00
N LEU A 87 -1.09 -1.02 -0.94
CA LEU A 87 -1.71 0.28 -0.71
C LEU A 87 -2.07 0.39 0.78
N GLU A 88 -1.62 1.46 1.42
CA GLU A 88 -1.89 1.73 2.84
C GLU A 88 -3.02 2.76 2.95
N PHE A 89 -4.23 2.29 3.30
CA PHE A 89 -5.41 3.15 3.46
C PHE A 89 -5.59 3.52 4.92
N SER A 90 -5.66 4.82 5.21
CA SER A 90 -5.98 5.33 6.54
C SER A 90 -7.38 5.95 6.55
N ASN A 91 -8.21 5.54 7.51
CA ASN A 91 -9.48 6.19 7.82
C ASN A 91 -9.26 7.22 8.92
N THR A 92 -9.25 8.51 8.55
CA THR A 92 -9.02 9.61 9.51
C THR A 92 -10.32 10.09 10.17
N THR A 93 -11.45 9.45 9.87
CA THR A 93 -12.77 9.83 10.41
C THR A 93 -13.11 9.02 11.65
N ASN A 94 -14.11 9.49 12.41
CA ASN A 94 -14.68 8.77 13.55
C ASN A 94 -15.82 7.81 13.16
N LEU A 95 -16.02 7.55 11.87
CA LEU A 95 -17.01 6.63 11.31
C LEU A 95 -16.33 5.50 10.54
N PRO A 96 -16.95 4.30 10.44
CA PRO A 96 -16.48 3.28 9.51
C PRO A 96 -16.46 3.81 8.06
N ALA A 97 -15.40 3.54 7.32
CA ALA A 97 -15.25 3.99 5.95
C ALA A 97 -15.17 2.81 4.98
N LYS A 98 -15.82 2.92 3.82
CA LYS A 98 -15.82 1.89 2.78
C LYS A 98 -14.80 2.22 1.69
N ILE A 99 -14.06 1.20 1.24
CA ILE A 99 -13.32 1.20 -0.01
C ILE A 99 -13.78 0.02 -0.86
N TYR A 100 -13.71 0.17 -2.19
CA TYR A 100 -14.28 -0.80 -3.14
C TYR A 100 -13.19 -1.45 -3.95
N ALA A 101 -13.20 -2.79 -4.02
CA ALA A 101 -12.36 -3.55 -4.91
C ALA A 101 -12.77 -3.36 -6.39
N GLY A 102 -11.83 -3.57 -7.29
CA GLY A 102 -12.10 -3.47 -8.73
C GLY A 102 -12.30 -2.04 -9.25
N GLU A 103 -12.16 -1.02 -8.40
CA GLU A 103 -12.27 0.39 -8.77
C GLU A 103 -10.93 1.11 -8.66
N GLY A 104 -10.82 2.24 -9.38
CA GLY A 104 -9.66 3.13 -9.23
C GLY A 104 -9.68 3.83 -7.87
N VAL A 105 -8.70 3.56 -7.01
CA VAL A 105 -8.58 4.09 -5.64
C VAL A 105 -7.37 5.00 -5.43
N ALA A 106 -6.43 4.97 -6.36
CA ALA A 106 -5.17 5.71 -6.30
C ALA A 106 -4.74 6.16 -7.69
N GLN A 107 -3.73 7.00 -7.77
CA GLN A 107 -3.11 7.48 -9.00
C GLN A 107 -1.61 7.23 -8.95
N MET A 108 -1.03 6.85 -10.10
CA MET A 108 0.40 6.67 -10.25
C MET A 108 0.96 7.77 -11.15
N LEU A 109 1.98 8.46 -10.66
CA LEU A 109 2.76 9.43 -11.43
C LEU A 109 4.11 8.82 -11.78
N PHE A 110 4.50 8.94 -13.04
CA PHE A 110 5.75 8.42 -13.57
C PHE A 110 6.67 9.58 -13.93
N PHE A 111 7.90 9.54 -13.42
CA PHE A 111 8.93 10.52 -13.70
C PHE A 111 10.09 9.85 -14.40
N GLU A 112 10.36 10.23 -15.63
CA GLU A 112 11.48 9.74 -16.41
C GLU A 112 12.70 10.62 -16.18
N SER A 113 13.87 10.01 -15.99
CA SER A 113 15.16 10.67 -15.88
C SER A 113 15.91 10.59 -17.21
N ASP A 114 16.71 11.58 -17.50
CA ASP A 114 17.63 11.59 -18.65
C ASP A 114 18.78 10.57 -18.50
N GLU A 115 19.04 10.13 -17.27
CA GLU A 115 20.08 9.15 -16.95
C GLU A 115 19.51 7.95 -16.20
N GLU A 116 20.11 6.79 -16.40
CA GLU A 116 19.77 5.58 -15.64
C GLU A 116 20.28 5.68 -14.20
N CYS A 117 19.51 5.12 -13.27
CA CYS A 117 19.90 5.02 -11.87
C CYS A 117 21.15 4.13 -11.72
N GLN A 118 22.18 4.66 -11.06
CA GLN A 118 23.43 3.90 -10.84
C GLN A 118 23.23 2.69 -9.94
N THR A 119 22.40 2.84 -8.89
CA THR A 119 22.09 1.76 -7.95
C THR A 119 20.58 1.68 -7.78
N SER A 120 19.98 0.67 -8.39
CA SER A 120 18.53 0.47 -8.36
C SER A 120 18.04 -0.23 -7.09
N TYR A 121 16.71 -0.30 -6.92
CA TYR A 121 16.09 -1.06 -5.84
C TYR A 121 16.44 -2.54 -5.90
N LYS A 122 16.51 -3.10 -7.10
CA LYS A 122 16.92 -4.49 -7.33
C LYS A 122 18.39 -4.72 -6.96
N ASP A 123 19.28 -3.79 -7.34
CA ASP A 123 20.72 -3.88 -7.03
C ASP A 123 20.97 -3.89 -5.52
N ARG A 124 20.17 -3.16 -4.75
CA ARG A 124 20.27 -3.12 -3.28
C ARG A 124 19.61 -4.32 -2.58
N GLY A 125 18.95 -5.20 -3.32
CA GLY A 125 18.19 -6.29 -2.73
C GLY A 125 17.06 -5.81 -1.81
N GLY A 126 16.31 -4.79 -2.23
CA GLY A 126 15.27 -4.17 -1.44
C GLY A 126 14.22 -5.18 -0.94
N LYS A 127 13.87 -5.08 0.34
CA LYS A 127 13.06 -6.10 1.07
C LYS A 127 11.64 -6.30 0.55
N TYR A 128 11.13 -5.40 -0.25
CA TYR A 128 9.79 -5.46 -0.85
C TYR A 128 9.81 -5.79 -2.35
N GLN A 129 10.92 -6.29 -2.87
CA GLN A 129 11.02 -6.74 -4.26
C GLN A 129 10.15 -7.98 -4.50
N GLY A 130 9.42 -8.00 -5.62
CA GLY A 130 8.64 -9.16 -6.05
C GLY A 130 7.39 -9.44 -5.21
N GLN A 131 6.75 -8.42 -4.65
CA GLN A 131 5.52 -8.61 -3.87
C GLN A 131 4.41 -9.24 -4.71
N THR A 132 3.76 -10.28 -4.18
CA THR A 132 2.67 -11.01 -4.84
C THR A 132 1.32 -10.85 -4.14
N GLY A 133 1.30 -10.64 -2.83
CA GLY A 133 0.10 -10.45 -2.02
C GLY A 133 0.11 -9.12 -1.25
N VAL A 134 -0.85 -8.94 -0.35
CA VAL A 134 -0.83 -7.83 0.62
C VAL A 134 0.32 -8.10 1.58
N THR A 135 1.37 -7.29 1.48
CA THR A 135 2.62 -7.51 2.22
C THR A 135 2.61 -6.73 3.53
N LEU A 136 2.85 -7.43 4.63
CA LEU A 136 3.01 -6.86 5.97
C LEU A 136 4.41 -6.19 6.13
N PRO A 137 4.59 -5.37 7.18
CA PRO A 137 5.89 -4.78 7.49
C PRO A 137 6.97 -5.85 7.61
N LYS A 138 8.15 -5.56 7.05
CA LYS A 138 9.35 -6.39 7.18
C LYS A 138 10.41 -5.58 7.94
N ALA A 139 10.95 -6.14 8.99
CA ALA A 139 12.04 -5.56 9.75
C ALA A 139 13.36 -5.53 8.98
#